data_8d1d0931bbb00b8b1f2dbdd009af2926
#
_entry.id   8d1d0931bbb00b8b1f2dbdd009af2926
#
_cell.length_a   1.000
_cell.length_b   1.000
_cell.length_c   1.000
_cell.angle_alpha   90.00
_cell.angle_beta   90.00
_cell.angle_gamma   90.00
#
_symmetry.space_group_name_H-M   'P 1'
#
loop_
_entity.id
_entity.type
_entity.pdbx_description
1 polymer ?
#
loop_
_entity_poly.entity_id
_entity_poly.type
_entity_poly.pdbx_seq_one_letter_code
_entity_poly.pdbx_strand_id
1 'polypeptide(L)'
;MDQPIEIPNLPPFNEEAWLKLIFLLSDTQDWLNEMVSGAIMQLPMNNKKRLFRKNYYITISSLAHILERHYYKIPRHPDSGKFTIPVPEILSHLRDIASEPGTPIPGSLDLQRTVNVNKVIGFDRNQLPTTYITVLSDSGGRITTAFPGVFVPRPIIIKQS
;
A
#
# COMPACT_ATOMS: atom_id res chain seq x y z
N MET A 1 0.09 -36.14 -13.40
CA MET A 1 0.98 -35.00 -13.71
C MET A 1 0.12 -33.93 -14.37
N ASP A 2 -0.20 -32.91 -13.61
CA ASP A 2 -0.88 -31.76 -14.19
C ASP A 2 0.16 -30.95 -14.96
N GLN A 3 0.02 -30.93 -16.27
CA GLN A 3 0.83 -30.01 -17.09
C GLN A 3 0.38 -28.59 -16.78
N PRO A 4 1.31 -27.65 -16.62
CA PRO A 4 0.93 -26.25 -16.46
C PRO A 4 0.09 -25.84 -17.67
N ILE A 5 -1.05 -25.21 -17.41
CA ILE A 5 -1.88 -24.63 -18.46
C ILE A 5 -1.05 -23.51 -19.09
N GLU A 6 -0.43 -23.76 -20.24
CA GLU A 6 0.12 -22.72 -21.05
C GLU A 6 -1.04 -21.88 -21.58
N ILE A 7 -1.15 -20.65 -21.10
CA ILE A 7 -2.04 -19.66 -21.70
C ILE A 7 -1.32 -19.14 -22.94
N PRO A 8 -1.73 -19.58 -24.14
CA PRO A 8 -1.06 -19.10 -25.36
C PRO A 8 -1.35 -17.62 -25.54
N ASN A 9 -0.32 -16.82 -25.86
CA ASN A 9 -0.38 -15.40 -26.21
C ASN A 9 -0.57 -14.40 -25.08
N LEU A 10 -0.01 -14.67 -23.87
CA LEU A 10 0.21 -13.57 -22.94
C LEU A 10 1.26 -12.62 -23.56
N PRO A 11 0.91 -11.32 -23.72
CA PRO A 11 1.91 -10.36 -24.18
C PRO A 11 3.07 -10.32 -23.17
N PRO A 12 4.30 -10.05 -23.63
CA PRO A 12 5.42 -9.88 -22.71
C PRO A 12 5.10 -8.81 -21.69
N PHE A 13 5.60 -8.99 -20.44
CA PHE A 13 5.38 -8.03 -19.36
C PHE A 13 5.86 -6.64 -19.79
N ASN A 14 4.96 -5.69 -19.81
CA ASN A 14 5.22 -4.29 -20.08
C ASN A 14 4.85 -3.47 -18.87
N GLU A 15 5.84 -2.98 -18.13
CA GLU A 15 5.63 -2.23 -16.91
C GLU A 15 4.82 -0.95 -17.14
N GLU A 16 5.07 -0.23 -18.21
CA GLU A 16 4.32 1.00 -18.51
C GLU A 16 2.84 0.72 -18.72
N ALA A 17 2.51 -0.34 -19.45
CA ALA A 17 1.12 -0.77 -19.63
C ALA A 17 0.49 -1.20 -18.31
N TRP A 18 1.23 -1.88 -17.43
CA TRP A 18 0.77 -2.28 -16.11
C TRP A 18 0.50 -1.08 -15.21
N LEU A 19 1.36 -0.06 -15.21
CA LEU A 19 1.14 1.16 -14.44
C LEU A 19 -0.13 1.88 -14.89
N LYS A 20 -0.34 2.01 -16.20
CA LYS A 20 -1.58 2.59 -16.75
C LYS A 20 -2.82 1.80 -16.31
N LEU A 21 -2.72 0.47 -16.33
CA LEU A 21 -3.81 -0.40 -15.90
C LEU A 21 -4.11 -0.23 -14.41
N ILE A 22 -3.08 -0.16 -13.56
CA ILE A 22 -3.23 0.05 -12.11
C ILE A 22 -3.96 1.36 -11.84
N PHE A 23 -3.57 2.46 -12.50
CA PHE A 23 -4.23 3.75 -12.31
C PHE A 23 -5.68 3.73 -12.83
N LEU A 24 -5.94 3.07 -13.95
CA LEU A 24 -7.31 2.90 -14.45
C LEU A 24 -8.16 2.08 -13.47
N LEU A 25 -7.62 0.98 -12.93
CA LEU A 25 -8.31 0.16 -11.94
C LEU A 25 -8.55 0.92 -10.63
N SER A 26 -7.61 1.80 -10.25
CA SER A 26 -7.78 2.66 -9.08
C SER A 26 -8.96 3.62 -9.25
N ASP A 27 -9.04 4.30 -10.39
CA ASP A 27 -10.15 5.20 -10.69
C ASP A 27 -11.48 4.43 -10.71
N THR A 28 -11.49 3.24 -11.30
CA THR A 28 -12.67 2.36 -11.32
C THR A 28 -13.05 1.90 -9.92
N GLN A 29 -12.07 1.57 -9.08
CA GLN A 29 -12.31 1.14 -7.70
C GLN A 29 -12.92 2.27 -6.87
N ASP A 30 -12.48 3.50 -7.03
CA ASP A 30 -13.04 4.65 -6.32
C ASP A 30 -14.53 4.84 -6.67
N TRP A 31 -14.86 4.74 -7.94
CA TRP A 31 -16.25 4.77 -8.38
C TRP A 31 -17.09 3.61 -7.81
N LEU A 32 -16.53 2.39 -7.84
CA LEU A 32 -17.19 1.22 -7.26
C LEU A 32 -17.36 1.35 -5.75
N ASN A 33 -16.37 1.92 -5.05
CA ASN A 33 -16.45 2.16 -3.61
C ASN A 33 -17.57 3.13 -3.25
N GLU A 34 -17.77 4.18 -4.04
CA GLU A 34 -18.89 5.11 -3.85
C GLU A 34 -20.24 4.39 -3.99
N MET A 35 -20.38 3.55 -5.01
CA MET A 35 -21.59 2.75 -5.22
C MET A 35 -21.80 1.73 -4.10
N VAL A 36 -20.76 1.01 -3.70
CA VAL A 36 -20.80 0.01 -2.63
C VAL A 36 -21.12 0.67 -1.28
N SER A 37 -20.53 1.82 -0.98
CA SER A 37 -20.84 2.57 0.25
C SER A 37 -22.31 2.96 0.31
N GLY A 38 -22.88 3.42 -0.79
CA GLY A 38 -24.31 3.72 -0.88
C GLY A 38 -25.18 2.49 -0.64
N ALA A 39 -24.81 1.34 -1.20
CA ALA A 39 -25.53 0.08 -1.01
C ALA A 39 -25.36 -0.45 0.42
N ILE A 40 -24.15 -0.38 1.00
CA ILE A 40 -23.85 -0.85 2.36
C ILE A 40 -24.65 -0.08 3.41
N MET A 41 -24.87 1.21 3.21
CA MET A 41 -25.67 2.02 4.13
C MET A 41 -27.12 1.53 4.27
N GLN A 42 -27.61 0.76 3.29
CA GLN A 42 -28.95 0.17 3.30
C GLN A 42 -28.98 -1.23 3.90
N LEU A 43 -27.83 -1.85 4.20
CA LEU A 43 -27.76 -3.20 4.74
C LEU A 43 -27.97 -3.22 6.27
N PRO A 44 -28.52 -4.32 6.81
CA PRO A 44 -28.60 -4.52 8.25
C PRO A 44 -27.21 -4.54 8.90
N MET A 45 -27.10 -4.04 10.13
CA MET A 45 -25.84 -3.86 10.88
C MET A 45 -24.98 -5.13 10.93
N ASN A 46 -25.58 -6.30 11.04
CA ASN A 46 -24.83 -7.58 11.15
C ASN A 46 -24.07 -7.93 9.87
N ASN A 47 -24.59 -7.54 8.71
CA ASN A 47 -23.94 -7.80 7.42
C ASN A 47 -22.79 -6.80 7.16
N LYS A 48 -22.89 -5.56 7.68
CA LYS A 48 -21.84 -4.55 7.56
C LYS A 48 -20.54 -5.00 8.21
N LYS A 49 -20.60 -5.63 9.39
CA LYS A 49 -19.41 -6.13 10.10
C LYS A 49 -18.67 -7.20 9.30
N ARG A 50 -19.37 -8.08 8.58
CA ARG A 50 -18.74 -9.10 7.72
C ARG A 50 -18.01 -8.50 6.53
N LEU A 51 -18.55 -7.46 5.92
CA LEU A 51 -17.99 -6.82 4.73
C LEU A 51 -16.68 -6.06 5.03
N PHE A 52 -16.55 -5.53 6.25
CA PHE A 52 -15.37 -4.77 6.67
C PHE A 52 -14.36 -5.59 7.48
N ARG A 53 -14.57 -6.89 7.64
CA ARG A 53 -13.74 -7.75 8.47
C ARG A 53 -12.49 -8.24 7.73
N LYS A 54 -11.54 -7.34 7.50
CA LYS A 54 -10.21 -7.69 6.99
C LYS A 54 -9.15 -7.14 7.93
N ASN A 55 -8.18 -7.97 8.32
CA ASN A 55 -7.16 -7.62 9.29
C ASN A 55 -5.94 -6.92 8.66
N TYR A 56 -5.67 -7.19 7.39
CA TYR A 56 -4.56 -6.59 6.65
C TYR A 56 -4.77 -6.84 5.16
N TYR A 57 -4.88 -5.80 4.39
CA TYR A 57 -5.09 -5.90 2.95
C TYR A 57 -4.74 -4.60 2.24
N ILE A 58 -4.52 -4.70 0.93
CA ILE A 58 -4.30 -3.54 0.06
C ILE A 58 -5.44 -3.43 -0.95
N THR A 59 -5.87 -2.20 -1.22
CA THR A 59 -6.76 -1.88 -2.33
C THR A 59 -5.94 -1.42 -3.53
N ILE A 60 -6.54 -1.49 -4.72
CA ILE A 60 -5.89 -0.96 -5.91
C ILE A 60 -5.68 0.56 -5.81
N SER A 61 -6.56 1.28 -5.14
CA SER A 61 -6.41 2.71 -4.90
C SER A 61 -5.21 3.01 -3.99
N SER A 62 -5.01 2.22 -2.94
CA SER A 62 -3.84 2.35 -2.07
C SER A 62 -2.55 2.02 -2.82
N LEU A 63 -2.55 0.99 -3.65
CA LEU A 63 -1.40 0.65 -4.48
C LEU A 63 -1.06 1.77 -5.47
N ALA A 64 -2.05 2.32 -6.15
CA ALA A 64 -1.86 3.44 -7.06
C ALA A 64 -1.26 4.66 -6.36
N HIS A 65 -1.74 4.97 -5.15
CA HIS A 65 -1.19 6.04 -4.31
C HIS A 65 0.27 5.80 -3.94
N ILE A 66 0.60 4.57 -3.53
CA ILE A 66 1.98 4.19 -3.21
C ILE A 66 2.88 4.38 -4.43
N LEU A 67 2.47 3.90 -5.60
CA LEU A 67 3.26 4.00 -6.82
C LEU A 67 3.41 5.43 -7.29
N GLU A 68 2.34 6.22 -7.27
CA GLU A 68 2.39 7.62 -7.68
C GLU A 68 3.40 8.41 -6.84
N ARG A 69 3.44 8.15 -5.55
CA ARG A 69 4.25 8.91 -4.61
C ARG A 69 5.65 8.33 -4.43
N HIS A 70 5.78 7.02 -4.42
CA HIS A 70 6.98 6.32 -3.95
C HIS A 70 7.62 5.38 -4.98
N TYR A 71 7.23 5.42 -6.25
CA TYR A 71 7.86 4.63 -7.29
C TYR A 71 8.86 5.47 -8.09
N TYR A 72 10.10 4.98 -8.24
CA TYR A 72 11.19 5.77 -8.85
C TYR A 72 10.95 6.20 -10.29
N LYS A 73 10.14 5.45 -11.05
CA LYS A 73 9.79 5.78 -12.44
C LYS A 73 8.72 6.86 -12.56
N ILE A 74 8.10 7.24 -11.45
CA ILE A 74 7.08 8.30 -11.42
C ILE A 74 7.69 9.52 -10.74
N PRO A 75 7.97 10.61 -11.49
CA PRO A 75 8.74 11.75 -10.97
C PRO A 75 7.94 12.70 -10.09
N ARG A 76 6.69 12.38 -9.77
CA ARG A 76 5.89 13.17 -8.84
C ARG A 76 6.42 13.02 -7.42
N HIS A 77 6.26 14.06 -6.61
CA HIS A 77 6.70 14.10 -5.21
C HIS A 77 8.20 13.79 -5.05
N PRO A 78 9.08 14.61 -5.63
CA PRO A 78 10.54 14.34 -5.63
C PRO A 78 11.15 14.31 -4.23
N ASP A 79 10.52 14.94 -3.24
CA ASP A 79 10.98 14.96 -1.84
C ASP A 79 10.58 13.71 -1.05
N SER A 80 9.82 12.82 -1.64
CA SER A 80 9.44 11.55 -1.03
C SER A 80 10.47 10.46 -1.32
N GLY A 81 10.61 9.50 -0.40
CA GLY A 81 11.39 8.28 -0.67
C GLY A 81 10.83 7.51 -1.87
N LYS A 82 11.71 6.82 -2.60
CA LYS A 82 11.35 6.10 -3.83
C LYS A 82 11.83 4.66 -3.79
N PHE A 83 10.91 3.72 -4.03
CA PHE A 83 11.26 2.33 -4.32
C PHE A 83 11.96 2.25 -5.68
N THR A 84 13.05 1.49 -5.73
CA THR A 84 13.80 1.19 -6.97
C THR A 84 13.65 -0.26 -7.41
N ILE A 85 12.89 -1.04 -6.67
CA ILE A 85 12.57 -2.44 -6.99
C ILE A 85 11.31 -2.53 -7.85
N PRO A 86 11.12 -3.61 -8.63
CA PRO A 86 9.91 -3.80 -9.44
C PRO A 86 8.63 -3.86 -8.61
N VAL A 87 7.51 -3.47 -9.20
CA VAL A 87 6.19 -3.49 -8.53
C VAL A 87 5.84 -4.85 -7.92
N PRO A 88 6.05 -6.00 -8.60
CA PRO A 88 5.79 -7.30 -7.98
C PRO A 88 6.60 -7.55 -6.71
N GLU A 89 7.82 -7.05 -6.64
CA GLU A 89 8.67 -7.19 -5.45
C GLU A 89 8.17 -6.29 -4.31
N ILE A 90 7.71 -5.07 -4.62
CA ILE A 90 7.03 -4.21 -3.62
C ILE A 90 5.84 -4.97 -3.02
N LEU A 91 4.98 -5.54 -3.85
CA LEU A 91 3.81 -6.30 -3.39
C LEU A 91 4.19 -7.51 -2.54
N SER A 92 5.27 -8.23 -2.88
CA SER A 92 5.76 -9.34 -2.10
C SER A 92 6.21 -8.91 -0.70
N HIS A 93 6.91 -7.80 -0.58
CA HIS A 93 7.29 -7.24 0.72
C HIS A 93 6.07 -6.82 1.53
N LEU A 94 5.10 -6.15 0.92
CA LEU A 94 3.87 -5.76 1.61
C LEU A 94 3.13 -6.98 2.18
N ARG A 95 3.06 -8.06 1.42
CA ARG A 95 2.46 -9.32 1.88
C ARG A 95 3.22 -9.92 3.06
N ASP A 96 4.54 -10.00 2.97
CA ASP A 96 5.38 -10.65 3.97
C ASP A 96 5.39 -9.87 5.30
N ILE A 97 5.24 -8.56 5.25
CA ILE A 97 5.17 -7.69 6.43
C ILE A 97 3.89 -7.91 7.25
N ALA A 98 2.87 -8.55 6.68
CA ALA A 98 1.64 -8.86 7.39
C ALA A 98 1.84 -9.66 8.68
N SER A 99 2.89 -10.49 8.75
CA SER A 99 3.24 -11.28 9.92
C SER A 99 3.85 -10.46 11.05
N GLU A 100 4.33 -9.25 10.78
CA GLU A 100 4.89 -8.37 11.80
C GLU A 100 3.77 -7.67 12.58
N PRO A 101 3.93 -7.56 13.91
CA PRO A 101 2.93 -6.83 14.71
C PRO A 101 2.93 -5.35 14.37
N GLY A 102 1.74 -4.79 14.22
CA GLY A 102 1.58 -3.35 14.03
C GLY A 102 1.79 -2.59 15.33
N THR A 103 2.50 -1.47 15.25
CA THR A 103 2.71 -0.56 16.37
C THR A 103 1.77 0.63 16.24
N PRO A 104 1.01 1.00 17.28
CA PRO A 104 0.15 2.18 17.22
C PRO A 104 0.94 3.46 16.95
N ILE A 105 0.40 4.30 16.08
CA ILE A 105 0.95 5.62 15.83
C ILE A 105 0.34 6.61 16.85
N PRO A 106 1.16 7.33 17.63
CA PRO A 106 0.65 8.29 18.62
C PRO A 106 -0.29 9.33 17.99
N GLY A 107 -1.46 9.54 18.59
CA GLY A 107 -2.47 10.48 18.12
C GLY A 107 -3.29 10.00 16.92
N SER A 108 -3.18 8.73 16.55
CA SER A 108 -3.91 8.12 15.43
C SER A 108 -4.44 6.75 15.83
N LEU A 109 -5.43 6.25 15.09
CA LEU A 109 -5.89 4.86 15.15
C LEU A 109 -5.12 3.94 14.21
N ASP A 110 -4.17 4.50 13.46
CA ASP A 110 -3.39 3.75 12.47
C ASP A 110 -2.27 2.96 13.13
N LEU A 111 -1.86 1.90 12.42
CA LEU A 111 -0.76 1.03 12.82
C LEU A 111 0.41 1.20 11.86
N GLN A 112 1.60 1.13 12.41
CA GLN A 112 2.86 1.16 11.69
C GLN A 112 3.56 -0.19 11.75
N ARG A 113 4.10 -0.63 10.61
CA ARG A 113 5.03 -1.75 10.53
C ARG A 113 6.27 -1.27 9.79
N THR A 114 7.42 -1.34 10.44
CA THR A 114 8.71 -0.97 9.85
C THR A 114 9.63 -2.19 9.92
N VAL A 115 10.09 -2.68 8.79
CA VAL A 115 10.83 -3.93 8.68
C VAL A 115 12.09 -3.73 7.85
N ASN A 116 13.20 -4.31 8.32
CA ASN A 116 14.43 -4.41 7.55
C ASN A 116 14.35 -5.65 6.66
N VAL A 117 14.36 -5.45 5.35
CA VAL A 117 14.30 -6.54 4.37
C VAL A 117 15.68 -7.03 3.94
N ASN A 118 16.76 -6.51 4.55
CA ASN A 118 18.16 -6.92 4.37
C ASN A 118 18.71 -6.76 2.94
N LYS A 119 18.06 -5.96 2.12
CA LYS A 119 18.56 -5.55 0.80
C LYS A 119 18.10 -4.12 0.52
N VAL A 120 18.87 -3.38 -0.24
CA VAL A 120 18.46 -2.03 -0.65
C VAL A 120 17.22 -2.12 -1.53
N ILE A 121 16.15 -1.43 -1.12
CA ILE A 121 14.88 -1.41 -1.83
C ILE A 121 14.56 -0.04 -2.47
N GLY A 122 15.37 0.95 -2.16
CA GLY A 122 15.16 2.30 -2.68
C GLY A 122 15.91 3.35 -1.89
N PHE A 123 15.46 4.57 -2.01
CA PHE A 123 15.98 5.73 -1.30
C PHE A 123 14.91 6.28 -0.35
N ASP A 124 15.34 6.67 0.86
CA ASP A 124 14.45 7.32 1.79
C ASP A 124 14.22 8.81 1.44
N ARG A 125 13.45 9.52 2.26
CA ARG A 125 13.15 10.94 2.04
C ARG A 125 14.39 11.85 2.09
N ASN A 126 15.48 11.37 2.68
CA ASN A 126 16.76 12.08 2.74
C ASN A 126 17.70 11.71 1.59
N GLN A 127 17.18 10.99 0.58
CA GLN A 127 17.93 10.53 -0.60
C GLN A 127 19.03 9.51 -0.26
N LEU A 128 18.93 8.83 0.87
CA LEU A 128 19.87 7.79 1.28
C LEU A 128 19.33 6.41 0.94
N PRO A 129 20.17 5.49 0.42
CA PRO A 129 19.76 4.11 0.21
C PRO A 129 19.26 3.47 1.51
N THR A 130 18.19 2.72 1.43
CA THR A 130 17.60 2.08 2.61
C THR A 130 17.22 0.63 2.37
N THR A 131 17.34 -0.17 3.43
CA THR A 131 16.87 -1.56 3.48
C THR A 131 15.56 -1.70 4.27
N TYR A 132 15.04 -0.59 4.78
CA TYR A 132 13.81 -0.57 5.57
C TYR A 132 12.61 -0.23 4.70
N ILE A 133 11.49 -0.87 5.00
CA ILE A 133 10.19 -0.54 4.45
C ILE A 133 9.23 -0.23 5.59
N THR A 134 8.47 0.83 5.45
CA THR A 134 7.41 1.19 6.39
C THR A 134 6.06 1.04 5.71
N VAL A 135 5.13 0.38 6.38
CA VAL A 135 3.75 0.21 5.95
C VAL A 135 2.83 0.81 7.01
N LEU A 136 1.96 1.70 6.61
CA LEU A 136 0.92 2.25 7.46
C LEU A 136 -0.42 1.63 7.09
N SER A 137 -1.18 1.21 8.08
CA SER A 137 -2.52 0.64 7.89
C SER A 137 -3.51 1.30 8.86
N ASP A 138 -4.77 1.36 8.44
CA ASP A 138 -5.83 1.91 9.28
C ASP A 138 -6.36 0.88 10.30
N SER A 139 -7.30 1.29 11.12
CA SER A 139 -7.91 0.45 12.16
C SER A 139 -8.67 -0.76 11.61
N GLY A 140 -9.06 -0.72 10.33
CA GLY A 140 -9.71 -1.84 9.64
C GLY A 140 -8.73 -2.79 8.95
N GLY A 141 -7.42 -2.50 9.02
CA GLY A 141 -6.37 -3.33 8.42
C GLY A 141 -6.05 -3.01 6.96
N ARG A 142 -6.64 -1.95 6.39
CA ARG A 142 -6.32 -1.50 5.05
C ARG A 142 -4.98 -0.77 5.03
N ILE A 143 -4.09 -1.16 4.13
CA ILE A 143 -2.86 -0.41 3.87
C ILE A 143 -3.22 0.95 3.29
N THR A 144 -2.81 2.02 3.96
CA THR A 144 -3.02 3.40 3.53
C THR A 144 -1.87 3.91 2.69
N THR A 145 -0.65 3.57 3.08
CA THR A 145 0.56 3.88 2.32
C THR A 145 1.71 2.95 2.70
N ALA A 146 2.74 2.92 1.88
CA ALA A 146 4.01 2.27 2.16
C ALA A 146 5.13 3.05 1.47
N PHE A 147 6.31 3.09 2.09
CA PHE A 147 7.45 3.83 1.55
C PHE A 147 8.77 3.23 2.03
N PRO A 148 9.86 3.44 1.27
CA PRO A 148 11.18 3.06 1.74
C PRO A 148 11.68 4.01 2.82
N GLY A 149 12.26 3.45 3.88
CA GLY A 149 12.78 4.20 5.01
C GLY A 149 12.03 3.93 6.30
N VAL A 150 12.49 4.59 7.36
CA VAL A 150 11.90 4.51 8.70
C VAL A 150 10.95 5.69 8.90
N PHE A 151 9.79 5.40 9.45
CA PHE A 151 8.81 6.42 9.80
C PHE A 151 9.04 6.91 11.23
N VAL A 152 9.20 8.22 11.37
CA VAL A 152 9.27 8.87 12.67
C VAL A 152 7.99 9.71 12.83
N PRO A 153 7.08 9.32 13.74
CA PRO A 153 5.89 10.12 14.00
C PRO A 153 6.27 11.51 14.48
N ARG A 154 5.54 12.52 14.04
CA ARG A 154 5.71 13.87 14.57
C ARG A 154 5.35 13.86 16.05
N PRO A 155 6.19 14.47 16.94
CA PRO A 155 5.81 14.58 18.33
C PRO A 155 4.51 15.38 18.46
N ILE A 156 3.62 14.91 19.34
CA ILE A 156 2.40 15.65 19.66
C ILE A 156 2.84 16.89 20.41
N ILE A 157 2.70 18.06 19.77
CA ILE A 157 2.89 19.33 20.45
C ILE A 157 1.65 19.57 21.30
N ILE A 158 1.76 19.29 22.60
CA ILE A 158 0.77 19.77 23.55
C ILE A 158 0.97 21.28 23.67
N LYS A 159 0.08 22.07 23.04
CA LYS A 159 0.03 23.49 23.31
C LYS A 159 -0.37 23.65 24.78
N GLN A 160 0.57 23.99 25.63
CA GLN A 160 0.26 24.52 26.96
C GLN A 160 -0.38 25.90 26.74
N SER A 161 -1.67 25.95 27.03
CA SER A 161 -2.36 27.25 27.15
C SER A 161 -1.95 27.94 28.44
#